data_0d7eda7612a143f79cd7c49eb8aa9b5b
#
_entry.id   0d7eda7612a143f79cd7c49eb8aa9b5b
#
_cell.length_a   1.000
_cell.length_b   1.000
_cell.length_c   1.000
_cell.angle_alpha   90.00
_cell.angle_beta   90.00
_cell.angle_gamma   90.00
#
_symmetry.space_group_name_H-M   'P 1'
#
loop_
_entity.id
_entity.type
_entity.pdbx_description
1 polymer ?
#
loop_
_entity_poly.entity_id
_entity_poly.type
_entity_poly.pdbx_seq_one_letter_code
_entity_poly.pdbx_strand_id
1 'polypeptide(L)'
;MRNLKTYYLALCLLGLAFQSCVQKPADQTSQTEQKPREIWTVEQANKWYEQWGWLRGSDFIPSTAINQLEMWQKETFDPTTIDKELGYAEGIGMNSMRVYLHHAAWQQDKDGFKGRVKQYLDIADKHHISTLFVLFDDCWNPTFKTGKQPEPKIGIHNSGWVRDPGDLYYQDSTLVDTLETYVKDVLTTFKDDKRIVLWDLYNEPGNSNYGNKSMDLLKKVFEWGHTVNPSQPLSVGVWKLDLKELSDYQIQNSDVTTYHNYGDVKDHQKWIDTLRSVSKRPLICTEYMARSRNSLFSNIMPILKKENIGAYNWGLVAGKTNTIYAWDSPMPDGKEPKLWFHDIFRKDGSPYKKAEVDSIKMLTGKQ
;
A
#
# COMPACT_ATOMS: atom_id res chain seq x y z
N MET A 1 15.87 111.11 -3.55
CA MET A 1 16.34 110.59 -4.83
C MET A 1 16.19 109.04 -4.80
N ARG A 2 15.61 108.52 -5.82
CA ARG A 2 15.44 107.15 -6.25
C ARG A 2 14.47 106.23 -5.48
N ASN A 3 13.37 106.02 -6.16
CA ASN A 3 12.29 105.07 -5.94
C ASN A 3 12.75 103.63 -5.85
N LEU A 4 12.20 102.85 -4.91
CA LEU A 4 12.23 101.39 -4.93
C LEU A 4 10.82 100.89 -5.16
N LYS A 5 10.60 100.24 -6.29
CA LYS A 5 9.35 99.57 -6.63
C LYS A 5 9.27 98.23 -5.95
N THR A 6 8.21 98.00 -5.21
CA THR A 6 7.87 96.75 -4.56
C THR A 6 7.23 95.78 -5.58
N TYR A 7 7.80 94.61 -5.79
CA TYR A 7 7.14 93.52 -6.53
C TYR A 7 6.59 92.56 -5.55
N TYR A 8 5.29 92.33 -5.58
CA TYR A 8 4.65 91.21 -4.89
C TYR A 8 4.82 89.95 -5.70
N LEU A 9 5.43 88.93 -5.07
CA LEU A 9 5.53 87.60 -5.62
C LEU A 9 4.45 86.72 -4.96
N ALA A 10 3.49 86.28 -5.75
CA ALA A 10 2.47 85.34 -5.29
C ALA A 10 3.03 83.98 -5.26
N LEU A 11 3.11 83.34 -4.08
CA LEU A 11 3.51 81.95 -3.90
C LEU A 11 2.27 81.09 -4.03
N CYS A 12 2.17 80.34 -5.16
CA CYS A 12 1.22 79.21 -5.30
C CYS A 12 1.75 78.00 -4.55
N LEU A 13 1.15 77.59 -3.44
CA LEU A 13 1.36 76.39 -2.73
C LEU A 13 0.61 75.28 -3.46
N LEU A 14 1.33 74.43 -4.23
CA LEU A 14 0.84 73.12 -4.71
C LEU A 14 0.93 72.09 -3.57
N GLY A 15 -0.22 71.77 -3.00
CA GLY A 15 -0.34 70.63 -2.06
C GLY A 15 -0.26 69.30 -2.79
N LEU A 16 0.87 68.61 -2.67
CA LEU A 16 1.01 67.23 -3.06
C LEU A 16 0.36 66.31 -2.00
N ALA A 17 -0.85 65.84 -2.31
CA ALA A 17 -1.49 64.79 -1.52
C ALA A 17 -0.77 63.48 -1.78
N PHE A 18 0.07 63.03 -0.84
CA PHE A 18 0.54 61.65 -0.81
C PHE A 18 -0.62 60.72 -0.42
N GLN A 19 -1.24 60.07 -1.39
CA GLN A 19 -2.09 58.91 -1.14
C GLN A 19 -1.21 57.75 -0.74
N SER A 20 -1.08 57.48 0.56
CA SER A 20 -0.57 56.22 1.09
C SER A 20 -1.54 55.09 0.72
N CYS A 21 -1.20 54.33 -0.30
CA CYS A 21 -1.82 53.01 -0.50
C CYS A 21 -1.44 52.12 0.67
N VAL A 22 -2.31 52.02 1.67
CA VAL A 22 -2.27 50.94 2.66
C VAL A 22 -2.64 49.69 1.92
N GLN A 23 -1.63 48.90 1.53
CA GLN A 23 -1.86 47.52 1.12
C GLN A 23 -2.48 46.77 2.31
N LYS A 24 -3.75 46.34 2.17
CA LYS A 24 -4.34 45.37 3.05
C LYS A 24 -3.44 44.13 3.08
N PRO A 25 -3.17 43.55 4.25
CA PRO A 25 -2.50 42.27 4.30
C PRO A 25 -3.30 41.25 3.45
N ALA A 26 -2.59 40.49 2.61
CA ALA A 26 -3.19 39.39 1.88
C ALA A 26 -3.94 38.52 2.88
N ASP A 27 -5.19 38.26 2.57
CA ASP A 27 -6.05 37.32 3.28
C ASP A 27 -5.24 36.02 3.49
N GLN A 28 -4.90 35.76 4.73
CA GLN A 28 -4.48 34.42 5.11
C GLN A 28 -5.70 33.55 4.83
N THR A 29 -5.69 32.85 3.70
CA THR A 29 -6.63 31.76 3.44
C THR A 29 -6.52 30.83 4.63
N SER A 30 -7.49 30.93 5.55
CA SER A 30 -7.70 29.94 6.58
C SER A 30 -7.81 28.61 5.85
N GLN A 31 -6.80 27.74 5.96
CA GLN A 31 -6.96 26.34 5.63
C GLN A 31 -8.06 25.86 6.57
N THR A 32 -9.27 25.77 6.06
CA THR A 32 -10.34 25.05 6.73
C THR A 32 -9.83 23.64 6.93
N GLU A 33 -9.57 23.24 8.17
CA GLU A 33 -9.25 21.86 8.53
C GLU A 33 -10.32 20.97 7.90
N GLN A 34 -9.91 20.17 6.94
CA GLN A 34 -10.83 19.29 6.22
C GLN A 34 -11.22 18.17 7.17
N LYS A 35 -12.49 18.17 7.59
CA LYS A 35 -13.00 17.12 8.48
C LYS A 35 -12.85 15.75 7.81
N PRO A 36 -12.34 14.72 8.53
CA PRO A 36 -12.31 13.36 8.01
C PRO A 36 -13.68 12.92 7.50
N ARG A 37 -13.74 12.23 6.36
CA ARG A 37 -14.97 11.65 5.85
C ARG A 37 -15.46 10.51 6.74
N GLU A 38 -16.73 10.25 6.70
CA GLU A 38 -17.31 9.03 7.29
C GLU A 38 -16.85 7.78 6.51
N ILE A 39 -16.82 6.64 7.20
CA ILE A 39 -16.59 5.33 6.59
C ILE A 39 -17.71 5.06 5.57
N TRP A 40 -17.41 4.43 4.47
CA TRP A 40 -18.40 4.05 3.47
C TRP A 40 -19.54 3.25 4.09
N THR A 41 -20.75 3.44 3.60
CA THR A 41 -21.86 2.55 3.94
C THR A 41 -21.64 1.16 3.35
N VAL A 42 -22.31 0.16 3.88
CA VAL A 42 -22.25 -1.21 3.32
C VAL A 42 -22.70 -1.22 1.84
N GLU A 43 -23.69 -0.40 1.49
CA GLU A 43 -24.17 -0.27 0.12
C GLU A 43 -23.11 0.34 -0.81
N GLN A 44 -22.44 1.40 -0.38
CA GLN A 44 -21.33 2.00 -1.14
C GLN A 44 -20.20 1.00 -1.38
N ALA A 45 -19.80 0.25 -0.35
CA ALA A 45 -18.76 -0.75 -0.45
C ALA A 45 -19.12 -1.89 -1.40
N ASN A 46 -20.37 -2.42 -1.33
CA ASN A 46 -20.84 -3.47 -2.24
C ASN A 46 -20.90 -2.97 -3.68
N LYS A 47 -21.49 -1.78 -3.92
CA LYS A 47 -21.56 -1.17 -5.25
C LYS A 47 -20.16 -0.93 -5.87
N TRP A 48 -19.19 -0.53 -5.04
CA TRP A 48 -17.81 -0.41 -5.50
C TRP A 48 -17.23 -1.78 -5.91
N TYR A 49 -17.44 -2.83 -5.09
CA TYR A 49 -16.88 -4.16 -5.37
C TYR A 49 -17.48 -4.78 -6.65
N GLU A 50 -18.77 -4.56 -6.91
CA GLU A 50 -19.45 -5.02 -8.13
C GLU A 50 -18.78 -4.52 -9.41
N GLN A 51 -18.16 -3.32 -9.39
CA GLN A 51 -17.48 -2.74 -10.56
C GLN A 51 -16.21 -3.50 -10.94
N TRP A 52 -15.56 -4.14 -9.97
CA TRP A 52 -14.31 -4.87 -10.18
C TRP A 52 -14.51 -6.33 -10.54
N GLY A 53 -15.67 -6.88 -10.23
CA GLY A 53 -15.90 -8.31 -10.28
C GLY A 53 -15.00 -9.05 -9.28
N TRP A 54 -14.66 -10.30 -9.57
CA TRP A 54 -13.78 -11.06 -8.70
C TRP A 54 -12.33 -10.63 -8.84
N LEU A 55 -11.81 -9.93 -7.83
CA LEU A 55 -10.40 -9.56 -7.70
C LEU A 55 -9.56 -10.80 -7.43
N ARG A 56 -8.47 -10.97 -8.17
CA ARG A 56 -7.52 -12.08 -8.02
C ARG A 56 -6.15 -11.67 -8.44
N GLY A 57 -5.17 -11.98 -7.60
CA GLY A 57 -3.82 -11.51 -7.81
C GLY A 57 -2.81 -12.06 -6.83
N SER A 58 -1.73 -11.35 -6.66
CA SER A 58 -0.64 -11.69 -5.77
C SER A 58 -0.13 -10.46 -5.04
N ASP A 59 0.44 -10.66 -3.86
CA ASP A 59 1.39 -9.71 -3.28
C ASP A 59 2.64 -9.69 -4.16
N PHE A 60 2.97 -8.52 -4.69
CA PHE A 60 3.98 -8.36 -5.71
C PHE A 60 5.13 -7.48 -5.27
N ILE A 61 6.31 -7.99 -5.44
CA ILE A 61 7.58 -7.29 -5.46
C ILE A 61 8.43 -7.91 -6.57
N PRO A 62 9.14 -7.13 -7.41
CA PRO A 62 9.93 -7.72 -8.49
C PRO A 62 11.05 -8.60 -7.93
N SER A 63 11.37 -9.69 -8.62
CA SER A 63 12.37 -10.67 -8.18
C SER A 63 13.77 -10.07 -7.97
N THR A 64 14.01 -8.86 -8.47
CA THR A 64 15.26 -8.10 -8.33
C THR A 64 15.31 -7.27 -7.04
N ALA A 65 14.22 -7.13 -6.30
CA ALA A 65 14.16 -6.37 -5.06
C ALA A 65 14.01 -7.29 -3.83
N ILE A 66 14.76 -6.98 -2.77
CA ILE A 66 14.71 -7.72 -1.49
C ILE A 66 13.64 -7.16 -0.55
N ASN A 67 13.28 -5.89 -0.73
CA ASN A 67 12.32 -5.17 0.09
C ASN A 67 11.74 -3.94 -0.65
N GLN A 68 10.83 -3.26 0.01
CA GLN A 68 10.15 -2.08 -0.50
C GLN A 68 11.14 -0.94 -0.85
N LEU A 69 12.23 -0.77 -0.09
CA LEU A 69 13.24 0.25 -0.40
C LEU A 69 13.96 -0.07 -1.71
N GLU A 70 14.39 -1.32 -1.94
CA GLU A 70 15.04 -1.70 -3.20
C GLU A 70 14.07 -1.58 -4.38
N MET A 71 12.79 -1.86 -4.17
CA MET A 71 11.79 -1.67 -5.22
C MET A 71 11.60 -0.20 -5.60
N TRP A 72 11.61 0.74 -4.64
CA TRP A 72 11.15 2.09 -4.89
C TRP A 72 12.24 3.17 -4.93
N GLN A 73 13.48 2.88 -4.54
CA GLN A 73 14.59 3.84 -4.66
C GLN A 73 14.98 4.07 -6.12
N LYS A 74 15.42 5.28 -6.45
CA LYS A 74 15.78 5.70 -7.82
C LYS A 74 16.81 4.79 -8.48
N GLU A 75 17.83 4.38 -7.73
CA GLU A 75 18.97 3.62 -8.22
C GLU A 75 18.66 2.15 -8.49
N THR A 76 17.55 1.64 -7.94
CA THR A 76 17.21 0.21 -7.95
C THR A 76 15.85 -0.10 -8.54
N PHE A 77 15.05 0.93 -8.85
CA PHE A 77 13.76 0.75 -9.52
C PHE A 77 13.95 0.08 -10.88
N ASP A 78 13.32 -1.09 -11.07
CA ASP A 78 13.52 -1.95 -12.24
C ASP A 78 12.21 -2.13 -13.03
N PRO A 79 11.84 -1.17 -13.90
CA PRO A 79 10.60 -1.25 -14.67
C PRO A 79 10.61 -2.40 -15.69
N THR A 80 11.79 -2.85 -16.12
CA THR A 80 11.91 -3.96 -17.07
C THR A 80 11.51 -5.29 -16.44
N THR A 81 11.99 -5.56 -15.23
CA THR A 81 11.58 -6.78 -14.50
C THR A 81 10.12 -6.68 -14.08
N ILE A 82 9.64 -5.52 -13.63
CA ILE A 82 8.23 -5.29 -13.29
C ILE A 82 7.33 -5.63 -14.50
N ASP A 83 7.62 -5.08 -15.68
CA ASP A 83 6.85 -5.32 -16.92
C ASP A 83 6.81 -6.82 -17.28
N LYS A 84 7.97 -7.47 -17.23
CA LYS A 84 8.10 -8.89 -17.51
C LYS A 84 7.28 -9.77 -16.57
N GLU A 85 7.36 -9.52 -15.27
CA GLU A 85 6.73 -10.34 -14.24
C GLU A 85 5.23 -10.09 -14.14
N LEU A 86 4.75 -8.86 -14.36
CA LEU A 86 3.32 -8.58 -14.51
C LEU A 86 2.74 -9.26 -15.76
N GLY A 87 3.53 -9.41 -16.83
CA GLY A 87 3.15 -10.23 -17.97
C GLY A 87 2.93 -11.72 -17.63
N TYR A 88 3.68 -12.28 -16.68
CA TYR A 88 3.42 -13.64 -16.19
C TYR A 88 2.09 -13.73 -15.44
N ALA A 89 1.79 -12.74 -14.61
CA ALA A 89 0.53 -12.66 -13.88
C ALA A 89 -0.68 -12.51 -14.81
N GLU A 90 -0.59 -11.63 -15.81
CA GLU A 90 -1.60 -11.51 -16.87
C GLU A 90 -1.80 -12.85 -17.59
N GLY A 91 -0.71 -13.54 -17.91
CA GLY A 91 -0.72 -14.84 -18.59
C GLY A 91 -1.49 -15.95 -17.86
N ILE A 92 -1.74 -15.81 -16.57
CA ILE A 92 -2.55 -16.72 -15.75
C ILE A 92 -3.89 -16.11 -15.31
N GLY A 93 -4.24 -14.93 -15.84
CA GLY A 93 -5.52 -14.27 -15.64
C GLY A 93 -5.66 -13.56 -14.30
N MET A 94 -4.57 -13.17 -13.63
CA MET A 94 -4.62 -12.23 -12.53
C MET A 94 -5.01 -10.84 -13.03
N ASN A 95 -5.78 -10.09 -12.26
CA ASN A 95 -6.27 -8.76 -12.61
C ASN A 95 -5.95 -7.68 -11.58
N SER A 96 -5.23 -8.03 -10.52
CA SER A 96 -4.83 -7.07 -9.49
C SER A 96 -3.55 -7.52 -8.79
N MET A 97 -2.74 -6.55 -8.31
CA MET A 97 -1.56 -6.81 -7.46
C MET A 97 -1.64 -6.00 -6.18
N ARG A 98 -1.19 -6.58 -5.07
CA ARG A 98 -0.98 -5.88 -3.80
C ARG A 98 0.50 -5.53 -3.66
N VAL A 99 0.79 -4.24 -3.47
CA VAL A 99 2.15 -3.70 -3.58
C VAL A 99 2.46 -2.77 -2.43
N TYR A 100 3.59 -3.01 -1.77
CA TYR A 100 4.00 -2.26 -0.60
C TYR A 100 4.81 -1.03 -0.97
N LEU A 101 4.45 0.11 -0.39
CA LEU A 101 5.21 1.36 -0.43
C LEU A 101 6.12 1.46 0.82
N HIS A 102 6.92 2.53 0.93
CA HIS A 102 7.73 2.80 2.12
C HIS A 102 8.03 4.29 2.27
N HIS A 103 7.72 4.86 3.45
CA HIS A 103 7.88 6.31 3.67
C HIS A 103 9.31 6.80 3.44
N ALA A 104 10.32 6.01 3.80
CA ALA A 104 11.72 6.43 3.65
C ALA A 104 12.16 6.51 2.19
N ALA A 105 11.62 5.68 1.28
CA ALA A 105 11.86 5.82 -0.16
C ALA A 105 11.20 7.10 -0.70
N TRP A 106 9.99 7.42 -0.22
CA TRP A 106 9.32 8.67 -0.54
C TRP A 106 10.09 9.89 0.02
N GLN A 107 10.57 9.83 1.26
CA GLN A 107 11.27 10.94 1.91
C GLN A 107 12.59 11.31 1.19
N GLN A 108 13.29 10.32 0.61
CA GLN A 108 14.53 10.55 -0.14
C GLN A 108 14.30 11.40 -1.40
N ASP A 109 13.20 11.19 -2.11
CA ASP A 109 12.94 11.77 -3.43
C ASP A 109 11.42 11.77 -3.70
N LYS A 110 10.70 12.70 -3.06
CA LYS A 110 9.23 12.72 -3.06
C LYS A 110 8.62 12.69 -4.46
N ASP A 111 9.09 13.56 -5.35
CA ASP A 111 8.54 13.66 -6.70
C ASP A 111 8.99 12.49 -7.58
N GLY A 112 10.23 12.08 -7.49
CA GLY A 112 10.73 10.90 -8.20
C GLY A 112 10.06 9.61 -7.72
N PHE A 113 9.80 9.47 -6.42
CA PHE A 113 9.03 8.35 -5.88
C PHE A 113 7.62 8.28 -6.48
N LYS A 114 6.88 9.40 -6.47
CA LYS A 114 5.54 9.47 -7.09
C LYS A 114 5.60 9.20 -8.60
N GLY A 115 6.66 9.65 -9.27
CA GLY A 115 6.93 9.34 -10.68
C GLY A 115 7.12 7.83 -10.93
N ARG A 116 7.86 7.13 -10.06
CA ARG A 116 8.05 5.67 -10.13
C ARG A 116 6.77 4.90 -9.83
N VAL A 117 5.98 5.34 -8.84
CA VAL A 117 4.65 4.77 -8.57
C VAL A 117 3.74 4.92 -9.80
N LYS A 118 3.73 6.10 -10.43
CA LYS A 118 2.97 6.32 -11.66
C LYS A 118 3.46 5.40 -12.79
N GLN A 119 4.77 5.26 -12.98
CA GLN A 119 5.34 4.37 -13.99
C GLN A 119 4.98 2.90 -13.73
N TYR A 120 4.99 2.45 -12.47
CA TYR A 120 4.50 1.13 -12.09
C TYR A 120 3.02 0.96 -12.48
N LEU A 121 2.17 1.93 -12.17
CA LEU A 121 0.76 1.91 -12.54
C LEU A 121 0.56 1.88 -14.06
N ASP A 122 1.36 2.62 -14.83
CA ASP A 122 1.32 2.60 -16.30
C ASP A 122 1.68 1.19 -16.85
N ILE A 123 2.65 0.52 -16.22
CA ILE A 123 3.03 -0.86 -16.57
C ILE A 123 1.94 -1.85 -16.18
N ALA A 124 1.39 -1.76 -14.98
CA ALA A 124 0.33 -2.65 -14.51
C ALA A 124 -0.93 -2.53 -15.38
N ASP A 125 -1.33 -1.31 -15.74
CA ASP A 125 -2.47 -1.03 -16.62
C ASP A 125 -2.28 -1.62 -18.03
N LYS A 126 -1.06 -1.57 -18.58
CA LYS A 126 -0.70 -2.24 -19.84
C LYS A 126 -1.02 -3.75 -19.80
N HIS A 127 -0.87 -4.39 -18.65
CA HIS A 127 -1.17 -5.79 -18.40
C HIS A 127 -2.60 -6.03 -17.87
N HIS A 128 -3.47 -5.00 -17.90
CA HIS A 128 -4.84 -5.07 -17.37
C HIS A 128 -4.89 -5.45 -15.88
N ILE A 129 -3.91 -5.01 -15.13
CA ILE A 129 -3.75 -5.27 -13.70
C ILE A 129 -3.99 -3.98 -12.92
N SER A 130 -4.97 -3.98 -12.04
CA SER A 130 -5.19 -2.94 -11.04
C SER A 130 -4.26 -3.11 -9.84
N THR A 131 -4.14 -2.09 -9.01
CA THR A 131 -3.22 -2.12 -7.87
C THR A 131 -3.91 -1.83 -6.55
N LEU A 132 -3.60 -2.62 -5.54
CA LEU A 132 -3.85 -2.37 -4.14
C LEU A 132 -2.52 -1.97 -3.49
N PHE A 133 -2.40 -0.73 -3.01
CA PHE A 133 -1.18 -0.28 -2.34
C PHE A 133 -1.25 -0.42 -0.84
N VAL A 134 -0.13 -0.83 -0.22
CA VAL A 134 0.08 -0.89 1.22
C VAL A 134 0.99 0.25 1.65
N LEU A 135 0.60 1.01 2.70
CA LEU A 135 1.39 2.17 3.15
C LEU A 135 2.36 1.83 4.27
N PHE A 136 1.91 1.15 5.33
CA PHE A 136 2.72 0.77 6.50
C PHE A 136 2.75 -0.74 6.71
N ASP A 137 3.75 -1.24 7.46
CA ASP A 137 3.96 -2.67 7.67
C ASP A 137 4.66 -2.99 8.98
N ASP A 138 4.11 -3.91 9.79
CA ASP A 138 4.72 -4.39 11.04
C ASP A 138 5.52 -5.68 10.90
N CYS A 139 5.72 -6.17 9.67
CA CYS A 139 6.34 -7.48 9.45
C CYS A 139 7.85 -7.44 9.29
N TRP A 140 8.54 -8.43 9.87
CA TRP A 140 9.97 -8.75 9.72
C TRP A 140 10.92 -7.79 10.43
N ASN A 141 11.93 -7.24 9.70
CA ASN A 141 13.01 -6.49 10.35
C ASN A 141 12.53 -5.12 10.86
N PRO A 142 12.74 -4.81 12.13
CA PRO A 142 12.19 -3.58 12.73
C PRO A 142 12.96 -2.31 12.36
N THR A 143 14.14 -2.47 11.79
CA THR A 143 15.02 -1.36 11.40
C THR A 143 15.33 -1.42 9.92
N PHE A 144 15.48 -0.26 9.31
CA PHE A 144 15.82 -0.12 7.90
C PHE A 144 16.85 0.97 7.70
N LYS A 145 17.47 0.96 6.53
CA LYS A 145 18.37 2.03 6.07
C LYS A 145 18.16 2.21 4.57
N THR A 146 18.05 3.45 4.15
CA THR A 146 18.01 3.82 2.72
C THR A 146 19.37 3.60 2.05
N GLY A 147 19.38 3.57 0.71
CA GLY A 147 20.57 3.27 -0.10
C GLY A 147 20.65 1.78 -0.43
N LYS A 148 21.88 1.28 -0.63
CA LYS A 148 22.10 -0.12 -1.00
C LYS A 148 21.52 -1.06 0.05
N GLN A 149 20.64 -1.96 -0.38
CA GLN A 149 20.03 -2.96 0.48
C GLN A 149 20.97 -4.18 0.66
N PRO A 150 20.80 -4.95 1.75
CA PRO A 150 21.60 -6.14 1.99
C PRO A 150 21.32 -7.23 0.95
N GLU A 151 22.27 -8.14 0.77
CA GLU A 151 21.99 -9.36 0.02
C GLU A 151 21.09 -10.32 0.83
N PRO A 152 20.26 -11.13 0.16
CA PRO A 152 19.43 -12.11 0.83
C PRO A 152 20.26 -13.10 1.66
N LYS A 153 19.83 -13.36 2.88
CA LYS A 153 20.40 -14.47 3.67
C LYS A 153 19.95 -15.79 3.06
N ILE A 154 20.89 -16.67 2.78
CA ILE A 154 20.63 -17.96 2.13
C ILE A 154 19.59 -18.76 2.92
N GLY A 155 18.57 -19.24 2.23
CA GLY A 155 17.53 -20.12 2.78
C GLY A 155 16.63 -19.49 3.85
N ILE A 156 16.64 -18.17 3.99
CA ILE A 156 15.83 -17.44 4.98
C ILE A 156 14.79 -16.59 4.28
N HIS A 157 13.52 -16.90 4.56
CA HIS A 157 12.35 -16.20 4.08
C HIS A 157 12.38 -14.72 4.50
N ASN A 158 12.12 -13.81 3.58
CA ASN A 158 12.02 -12.35 3.81
C ASN A 158 13.18 -11.78 4.66
N SER A 159 14.39 -12.32 4.50
CA SER A 159 15.52 -11.95 5.35
C SER A 159 15.90 -10.47 5.30
N GLY A 160 15.55 -9.78 4.24
CA GLY A 160 15.80 -8.34 4.07
C GLY A 160 14.53 -7.50 4.01
N TRP A 161 13.34 -8.07 4.17
CA TRP A 161 12.09 -7.33 4.25
C TRP A 161 12.08 -6.42 5.49
N VAL A 162 11.59 -5.19 5.36
CA VAL A 162 11.66 -4.20 6.42
C VAL A 162 10.28 -3.65 6.77
N ARG A 163 10.09 -3.36 8.04
CA ARG A 163 8.87 -2.70 8.53
C ARG A 163 8.86 -1.24 8.13
N ASP A 164 7.66 -0.70 8.02
CA ASP A 164 7.43 0.72 7.85
C ASP A 164 6.33 1.20 8.83
N PRO A 165 6.62 2.09 9.76
CA PRO A 165 7.90 2.76 10.04
C PRO A 165 8.84 2.00 10.99
N GLY A 166 8.48 0.79 11.46
CA GLY A 166 9.30 -0.01 12.33
C GLY A 166 9.55 0.61 13.72
N ASP A 167 10.66 0.23 14.36
CA ASP A 167 11.01 0.72 15.70
C ASP A 167 11.23 2.23 15.77
N LEU A 168 11.52 2.88 14.64
CA LEU A 168 11.75 4.32 14.59
C LEU A 168 10.53 5.10 15.08
N TYR A 169 9.32 4.58 14.86
CA TYR A 169 8.08 5.18 15.34
C TYR A 169 8.05 5.40 16.86
N TYR A 170 8.64 4.46 17.61
CA TYR A 170 8.67 4.49 19.09
C TYR A 170 9.89 5.22 19.63
N GLN A 171 10.88 5.54 18.80
CA GLN A 171 12.14 6.16 19.18
C GLN A 171 12.18 7.65 18.88
N ASP A 172 11.46 8.10 17.85
CA ASP A 172 11.46 9.48 17.37
C ASP A 172 10.03 10.02 17.26
N SER A 173 9.62 10.81 18.23
CA SER A 173 8.28 11.43 18.25
C SER A 173 8.05 12.43 17.12
N THR A 174 9.10 12.95 16.47
CA THR A 174 8.99 13.87 15.33
C THR A 174 8.65 13.17 14.03
N LEU A 175 8.81 11.84 14.00
CA LEU A 175 8.51 11.04 12.82
C LEU A 175 7.03 11.11 12.43
N VAL A 176 6.13 11.29 13.40
CA VAL A 176 4.67 11.30 13.17
C VAL A 176 4.28 12.33 12.11
N ASP A 177 4.84 13.55 12.15
CA ASP A 177 4.56 14.60 11.17
C ASP A 177 5.04 14.23 9.77
N THR A 178 6.17 13.51 9.69
CA THR A 178 6.70 12.99 8.44
C THR A 178 5.79 11.91 7.86
N LEU A 179 5.31 10.99 8.69
CA LEU A 179 4.39 9.91 8.28
C LEU A 179 3.03 10.47 7.84
N GLU A 180 2.50 11.44 8.57
CA GLU A 180 1.28 12.16 8.16
C GLU A 180 1.44 12.80 6.79
N THR A 181 2.56 13.52 6.60
CA THR A 181 2.87 14.17 5.31
C THR A 181 2.99 13.13 4.20
N TYR A 182 3.66 12.01 4.43
CA TYR A 182 3.79 10.90 3.48
C TYR A 182 2.42 10.34 3.07
N VAL A 183 1.59 9.97 4.04
CA VAL A 183 0.26 9.41 3.78
C VAL A 183 -0.59 10.40 3.00
N LYS A 184 -0.65 11.65 3.44
CA LYS A 184 -1.46 12.68 2.79
C LYS A 184 -0.95 13.03 1.39
N ASP A 185 0.37 13.12 1.17
CA ASP A 185 0.95 13.40 -0.15
C ASP A 185 0.67 12.28 -1.16
N VAL A 186 0.92 11.02 -0.75
CA VAL A 186 0.69 9.86 -1.62
C VAL A 186 -0.80 9.71 -1.94
N LEU A 187 -1.66 9.70 -0.93
CA LEU A 187 -3.10 9.57 -1.14
C LEU A 187 -3.67 10.73 -1.98
N THR A 188 -3.26 11.99 -1.73
CA THR A 188 -3.72 13.15 -2.50
C THR A 188 -3.27 13.06 -3.95
N THR A 189 -2.03 12.63 -4.20
CA THR A 189 -1.49 12.50 -5.55
C THR A 189 -2.29 11.51 -6.40
N PHE A 190 -2.74 10.41 -5.80
CA PHE A 190 -3.38 9.30 -6.51
C PHE A 190 -4.87 9.11 -6.17
N LYS A 191 -5.50 10.04 -5.44
CA LYS A 191 -6.87 9.90 -4.90
C LYS A 191 -7.95 9.58 -5.93
N ASP A 192 -7.74 9.94 -7.19
CA ASP A 192 -8.72 9.74 -8.28
C ASP A 192 -8.19 8.80 -9.37
N ASP A 193 -7.04 8.14 -9.15
CA ASP A 193 -6.46 7.21 -10.11
C ASP A 193 -7.26 5.89 -10.15
N LYS A 194 -7.91 5.63 -11.29
CA LYS A 194 -8.81 4.48 -11.48
C LYS A 194 -8.08 3.14 -11.58
N ARG A 195 -6.75 3.14 -11.67
CA ARG A 195 -5.92 1.93 -11.68
C ARG A 195 -5.67 1.40 -10.27
N ILE A 196 -5.93 2.22 -9.25
CA ILE A 196 -5.83 1.84 -7.85
C ILE A 196 -7.20 1.35 -7.37
N VAL A 197 -7.24 0.10 -6.94
CA VAL A 197 -8.46 -0.56 -6.48
C VAL A 197 -8.76 -0.25 -5.02
N LEU A 198 -7.72 -0.23 -4.16
CA LEU A 198 -7.85 -0.11 -2.72
C LEU A 198 -6.55 0.45 -2.12
N TRP A 199 -6.66 1.16 -1.01
CA TRP A 199 -5.54 1.51 -0.13
C TRP A 199 -5.58 0.65 1.13
N ASP A 200 -4.59 -0.22 1.31
CA ASP A 200 -4.32 -0.92 2.56
C ASP A 200 -3.40 -0.03 3.40
N LEU A 201 -3.95 0.58 4.43
CA LEU A 201 -3.24 1.62 5.16
C LEU A 201 -2.13 1.06 6.06
N TYR A 202 -2.25 -0.21 6.50
CA TYR A 202 -1.30 -0.80 7.43
C TYR A 202 -1.34 -2.33 7.40
N ASN A 203 -0.28 -2.93 6.92
CA ASN A 203 -0.14 -4.39 6.91
C ASN A 203 0.10 -4.93 8.32
N GLU A 204 -0.76 -5.87 8.72
CA GLU A 204 -0.63 -6.67 9.95
C GLU A 204 -0.26 -5.88 11.21
N PRO A 205 -0.99 -4.80 11.57
CA PRO A 205 -0.68 -4.05 12.78
C PRO A 205 -0.64 -4.97 13.99
N GLY A 206 0.38 -4.79 14.82
CA GLY A 206 0.63 -5.63 16.00
C GLY A 206 1.43 -6.89 15.73
N ASN A 207 1.83 -7.16 14.49
CA ASN A 207 2.75 -8.27 14.17
C ASN A 207 4.09 -8.11 14.91
N SER A 208 4.90 -9.15 14.83
CA SER A 208 6.27 -9.17 15.38
C SER A 208 6.35 -8.76 16.86
N ASN A 209 5.32 -9.11 17.63
CA ASN A 209 5.16 -8.83 19.05
C ASN A 209 4.90 -7.36 19.41
N TYR A 210 4.50 -6.52 18.45
CA TYR A 210 4.07 -5.15 18.76
C TYR A 210 2.72 -5.16 19.50
N GLY A 211 1.80 -6.06 19.13
CA GLY A 211 0.48 -6.12 19.75
C GLY A 211 -0.21 -4.76 19.74
N ASN A 212 -0.85 -4.38 20.83
CA ASN A 212 -1.58 -3.10 20.91
C ASN A 212 -0.71 -1.84 20.84
N LYS A 213 0.63 -1.95 20.80
CA LYS A 213 1.49 -0.78 20.52
C LYS A 213 1.19 -0.15 19.17
N SER A 214 0.79 -0.95 18.17
CA SER A 214 0.45 -0.46 16.83
C SER A 214 -0.87 0.32 16.76
N MET A 215 -1.68 0.29 17.83
CA MET A 215 -2.99 0.96 17.84
C MET A 215 -2.90 2.48 17.61
N ASP A 216 -1.86 3.13 18.13
CA ASP A 216 -1.71 4.58 17.98
C ASP A 216 -1.51 4.97 16.49
N LEU A 217 -0.59 4.31 15.79
CA LEU A 217 -0.38 4.54 14.36
C LEU A 217 -1.59 4.11 13.52
N LEU A 218 -2.23 2.99 13.90
CA LEU A 218 -3.43 2.50 13.24
C LEU A 218 -4.56 3.55 13.26
N LYS A 219 -4.78 4.20 14.39
CA LYS A 219 -5.79 5.28 14.51
C LYS A 219 -5.42 6.47 13.64
N LYS A 220 -4.17 6.91 13.71
CA LYS A 220 -3.67 8.05 12.94
C LYS A 220 -3.77 7.84 11.43
N VAL A 221 -3.39 6.67 10.93
CA VAL A 221 -3.40 6.42 9.49
C VAL A 221 -4.82 6.40 8.92
N PHE A 222 -5.80 5.89 9.65
CA PHE A 222 -7.21 6.01 9.27
C PHE A 222 -7.68 7.46 9.25
N GLU A 223 -7.36 8.23 10.29
CA GLU A 223 -7.70 9.66 10.36
C GLU A 223 -7.11 10.42 9.17
N TRP A 224 -5.82 10.25 8.89
CA TRP A 224 -5.15 10.88 7.76
C TRP A 224 -5.76 10.47 6.42
N GLY A 225 -6.02 9.18 6.24
CA GLY A 225 -6.66 8.66 5.03
C GLY A 225 -8.06 9.21 4.81
N HIS A 226 -8.90 9.21 5.85
CA HIS A 226 -10.24 9.77 5.79
C HIS A 226 -10.24 11.30 5.57
N THR A 227 -9.22 12.01 6.06
CA THR A 227 -9.05 13.45 5.79
C THR A 227 -8.76 13.73 4.32
N VAL A 228 -7.93 12.91 3.66
CA VAL A 228 -7.67 13.05 2.21
C VAL A 228 -8.89 12.67 1.37
N ASN A 229 -9.68 11.72 1.85
CA ASN A 229 -10.91 11.25 1.17
C ASN A 229 -10.67 10.81 -0.29
N PRO A 230 -9.83 9.80 -0.54
CA PRO A 230 -9.65 9.29 -1.90
C PRO A 230 -10.93 8.64 -2.43
N SER A 231 -11.05 8.53 -3.76
CA SER A 231 -12.18 7.85 -4.41
C SER A 231 -12.13 6.32 -4.26
N GLN A 232 -10.98 5.79 -3.85
CA GLN A 232 -10.78 4.39 -3.53
C GLN A 232 -11.13 4.12 -2.05
N PRO A 233 -11.55 2.90 -1.70
CA PRO A 233 -11.78 2.53 -0.31
C PRO A 233 -10.47 2.44 0.47
N LEU A 234 -10.57 2.66 1.78
CA LEU A 234 -9.52 2.49 2.76
C LEU A 234 -9.77 1.24 3.59
N SER A 235 -8.75 0.43 3.82
CA SER A 235 -8.86 -0.76 4.64
C SER A 235 -7.57 -1.04 5.41
N VAL A 236 -7.65 -1.86 6.43
CA VAL A 236 -6.52 -2.50 7.11
C VAL A 236 -6.88 -3.95 7.38
N GLY A 237 -6.08 -4.88 6.87
CA GLY A 237 -6.39 -6.31 6.89
C GLY A 237 -6.32 -6.94 8.29
N VAL A 238 -7.38 -7.67 8.67
CA VAL A 238 -7.39 -8.48 9.90
C VAL A 238 -6.54 -9.73 9.67
N TRP A 239 -5.50 -9.90 10.44
CA TRP A 239 -4.58 -11.06 10.30
C TRP A 239 -4.58 -11.98 11.51
N LYS A 240 -5.08 -11.51 12.64
CA LYS A 240 -5.06 -12.25 13.92
C LYS A 240 -6.25 -11.87 14.81
N LEU A 241 -7.28 -12.71 14.81
CA LEU A 241 -8.54 -12.42 15.53
C LEU A 241 -8.40 -12.32 17.05
N ASP A 242 -7.38 -12.92 17.66
CA ASP A 242 -7.11 -12.83 19.08
C ASP A 242 -6.45 -11.51 19.53
N LEU A 243 -5.94 -10.71 18.60
CA LEU A 243 -5.63 -9.29 18.82
C LEU A 243 -6.93 -8.47 18.77
N LYS A 244 -7.85 -8.78 19.66
CA LYS A 244 -9.24 -8.35 19.55
C LYS A 244 -9.43 -6.85 19.40
N GLU A 245 -8.71 -6.03 20.17
CA GLU A 245 -8.84 -4.57 20.10
C GLU A 245 -8.42 -4.03 18.72
N LEU A 246 -7.31 -4.53 18.17
CA LEU A 246 -6.85 -4.17 16.83
C LEU A 246 -7.84 -4.65 15.78
N SER A 247 -8.24 -5.93 15.81
CA SER A 247 -9.14 -6.52 14.84
C SER A 247 -10.52 -5.84 14.82
N ASP A 248 -11.07 -5.54 15.98
CA ASP A 248 -12.34 -4.79 16.09
C ASP A 248 -12.19 -3.39 15.47
N TYR A 249 -11.09 -2.69 15.78
CA TYR A 249 -10.84 -1.36 15.23
C TYR A 249 -10.66 -1.39 13.71
N GLN A 250 -9.91 -2.35 13.16
CA GLN A 250 -9.73 -2.56 11.73
C GLN A 250 -11.07 -2.78 11.01
N ILE A 251 -11.91 -3.70 11.51
CA ILE A 251 -13.23 -4.00 10.93
C ILE A 251 -14.15 -2.78 10.97
N GLN A 252 -14.16 -2.05 12.08
CA GLN A 252 -15.06 -0.91 12.29
C GLN A 252 -14.68 0.31 11.47
N ASN A 253 -13.40 0.50 11.12
CA ASN A 253 -12.92 1.70 10.45
C ASN A 253 -12.57 1.49 8.97
N SER A 254 -12.66 0.27 8.46
CA SER A 254 -12.41 -0.05 7.04
C SER A 254 -13.67 0.10 6.18
N ASP A 255 -13.52 0.66 4.98
CA ASP A 255 -14.59 0.75 3.99
C ASP A 255 -14.98 -0.61 3.41
N VAL A 256 -14.01 -1.52 3.31
CA VAL A 256 -14.16 -2.93 2.91
C VAL A 256 -13.39 -3.80 3.88
N THR A 257 -13.77 -5.04 4.06
CA THR A 257 -13.11 -5.93 5.02
C THR A 257 -12.03 -6.75 4.34
N THR A 258 -10.77 -6.45 4.63
CA THR A 258 -9.63 -7.24 4.17
C THR A 258 -9.12 -8.15 5.29
N TYR A 259 -8.54 -9.30 4.93
CA TYR A 259 -8.01 -10.24 5.92
C TYR A 259 -6.91 -11.14 5.34
N HIS A 260 -6.11 -11.74 6.22
CA HIS A 260 -5.09 -12.74 5.87
C HIS A 260 -5.45 -14.10 6.46
N ASN A 261 -5.25 -15.15 5.69
CA ASN A 261 -5.38 -16.51 6.21
C ASN A 261 -4.52 -17.48 5.40
N TYR A 262 -3.56 -18.10 6.07
CA TYR A 262 -2.69 -19.14 5.50
C TYR A 262 -3.07 -20.55 5.93
N GLY A 263 -4.22 -20.73 6.57
CA GLY A 263 -4.73 -22.01 7.01
C GLY A 263 -5.32 -22.87 5.88
N ASP A 264 -5.79 -24.04 6.24
CA ASP A 264 -6.47 -24.95 5.32
C ASP A 264 -7.93 -24.53 5.03
N VAL A 265 -8.64 -25.35 4.25
CA VAL A 265 -10.05 -25.10 3.87
C VAL A 265 -10.96 -24.89 5.08
N LYS A 266 -10.78 -25.66 6.14
CA LYS A 266 -11.62 -25.57 7.35
C LYS A 266 -11.38 -24.27 8.07
N ASP A 267 -10.13 -23.83 8.15
CA ASP A 267 -9.75 -22.57 8.78
C ASP A 267 -10.25 -21.38 7.94
N HIS A 268 -10.08 -21.42 6.61
CA HIS A 268 -10.63 -20.38 5.73
C HIS A 268 -12.15 -20.26 5.88
N GLN A 269 -12.91 -21.36 5.91
CA GLN A 269 -14.36 -21.30 6.09
C GLN A 269 -14.73 -20.66 7.43
N LYS A 270 -14.05 -21.04 8.52
CA LYS A 270 -14.24 -20.44 9.85
C LYS A 270 -14.00 -18.93 9.84
N TRP A 271 -12.95 -18.46 9.18
CA TRP A 271 -12.65 -17.04 9.06
C TRP A 271 -13.72 -16.31 8.27
N ILE A 272 -14.15 -16.83 7.13
CA ILE A 272 -15.22 -16.26 6.30
C ILE A 272 -16.51 -16.13 7.12
N ASP A 273 -16.91 -17.18 7.82
CA ASP A 273 -18.14 -17.19 8.64
C ASP A 273 -18.03 -16.16 9.79
N THR A 274 -16.87 -16.10 10.45
CA THR A 274 -16.61 -15.14 11.54
C THR A 274 -16.70 -13.72 11.03
N LEU A 275 -15.98 -13.36 9.96
CA LEU A 275 -15.99 -12.01 9.41
C LEU A 275 -17.36 -11.61 8.87
N ARG A 276 -18.11 -12.50 8.23
CA ARG A 276 -19.48 -12.24 7.77
C ARG A 276 -20.49 -12.08 8.90
N SER A 277 -20.21 -12.64 10.08
CA SER A 277 -21.06 -12.43 11.25
C SER A 277 -20.99 -11.00 11.80
N VAL A 278 -19.84 -10.34 11.65
CA VAL A 278 -19.56 -9.00 12.18
C VAL A 278 -19.50 -7.90 11.11
N SER A 279 -19.33 -8.25 9.83
CA SER A 279 -19.25 -7.30 8.72
C SER A 279 -20.12 -7.75 7.55
N LYS A 280 -20.90 -6.82 6.96
CA LYS A 280 -21.69 -7.02 5.74
C LYS A 280 -21.04 -6.41 4.51
N ARG A 281 -19.83 -5.94 4.64
CA ARG A 281 -18.99 -5.36 3.58
C ARG A 281 -18.37 -6.46 2.72
N PRO A 282 -17.93 -6.16 1.49
CA PRO A 282 -17.16 -7.10 0.68
C PRO A 282 -15.94 -7.61 1.46
N LEU A 283 -15.65 -8.90 1.29
CA LEU A 283 -14.43 -9.51 1.85
C LEU A 283 -13.35 -9.62 0.78
N ILE A 284 -12.11 -9.35 1.16
CA ILE A 284 -10.93 -9.53 0.32
C ILE A 284 -9.86 -10.23 1.16
N CYS A 285 -9.49 -11.46 0.77
CA CYS A 285 -8.35 -12.16 1.34
C CYS A 285 -7.08 -11.61 0.70
N THR A 286 -6.41 -10.70 1.39
CA THR A 286 -5.24 -9.99 0.88
C THR A 286 -3.94 -10.76 1.04
N GLU A 287 -3.95 -11.86 1.79
CA GLU A 287 -2.87 -12.84 1.82
C GLU A 287 -3.39 -14.25 2.07
N TYR A 288 -3.04 -15.18 1.20
CA TYR A 288 -3.24 -16.62 1.38
C TYR A 288 -2.15 -17.40 0.64
N MET A 289 -2.25 -18.68 0.64
CA MET A 289 -1.41 -19.68 -0.02
C MET A 289 -0.05 -19.87 0.68
N ALA A 290 0.02 -20.98 1.41
CA ALA A 290 1.24 -21.51 2.00
C ALA A 290 1.21 -23.04 1.86
N ARG A 291 2.01 -23.59 0.95
CA ARG A 291 1.87 -25.00 0.54
C ARG A 291 2.06 -25.99 1.69
N SER A 292 3.00 -25.75 2.60
CA SER A 292 3.21 -26.63 3.75
C SER A 292 2.08 -26.60 4.79
N ARG A 293 1.18 -25.59 4.70
CA ARG A 293 0.01 -25.45 5.56
C ARG A 293 -1.29 -25.92 4.90
N ASN A 294 -1.18 -26.56 3.74
CA ASN A 294 -2.32 -26.99 2.93
C ASN A 294 -3.26 -25.86 2.49
N SER A 295 -2.77 -24.62 2.47
CA SER A 295 -3.41 -23.48 1.83
C SER A 295 -2.89 -23.42 0.39
N LEU A 296 -3.68 -23.91 -0.57
CA LEU A 296 -3.25 -24.15 -1.95
C LEU A 296 -4.16 -23.41 -2.94
N PHE A 297 -3.66 -23.15 -4.15
CA PHE A 297 -4.50 -22.65 -5.24
C PHE A 297 -5.67 -23.58 -5.57
N SER A 298 -5.43 -24.89 -5.53
CA SER A 298 -6.44 -25.89 -5.88
C SER A 298 -7.57 -26.07 -4.87
N ASN A 299 -7.38 -25.67 -3.60
CA ASN A 299 -8.39 -25.85 -2.55
C ASN A 299 -8.95 -24.53 -1.98
N ILE A 300 -8.16 -23.47 -1.87
CA ILE A 300 -8.60 -22.20 -1.29
C ILE A 300 -9.18 -21.27 -2.37
N MET A 301 -8.51 -21.13 -3.51
CA MET A 301 -8.95 -20.21 -4.57
C MET A 301 -10.39 -20.51 -5.08
N PRO A 302 -10.82 -21.80 -5.22
CA PRO A 302 -12.22 -22.12 -5.55
C PRO A 302 -13.23 -21.61 -4.51
N ILE A 303 -12.90 -21.68 -3.23
CA ILE A 303 -13.76 -21.16 -2.15
C ILE A 303 -13.87 -19.65 -2.27
N LEU A 304 -12.75 -18.94 -2.37
CA LEU A 304 -12.74 -17.48 -2.49
C LEU A 304 -13.52 -17.02 -3.72
N LYS A 305 -13.37 -17.71 -4.87
CA LYS A 305 -14.15 -17.44 -6.08
C LYS A 305 -15.64 -17.66 -5.87
N LYS A 306 -16.04 -18.82 -5.33
CA LYS A 306 -17.45 -19.18 -5.07
C LYS A 306 -18.13 -18.15 -4.18
N GLU A 307 -17.42 -17.70 -3.16
CA GLU A 307 -17.91 -16.73 -2.17
C GLU A 307 -17.76 -15.28 -2.62
N ASN A 308 -17.29 -15.04 -3.85
CA ASN A 308 -16.96 -13.73 -4.41
C ASN A 308 -16.06 -12.90 -3.49
N ILE A 309 -15.03 -13.53 -2.91
CA ILE A 309 -14.03 -12.92 -2.05
C ILE A 309 -12.78 -12.65 -2.88
N GLY A 310 -12.24 -11.42 -2.83
CA GLY A 310 -10.96 -11.10 -3.47
C GLY A 310 -9.84 -12.01 -2.98
N ALA A 311 -8.93 -12.43 -3.87
CA ALA A 311 -7.95 -13.48 -3.59
C ALA A 311 -6.54 -13.05 -4.00
N TYR A 312 -5.69 -12.69 -3.03
CA TYR A 312 -4.29 -12.34 -3.26
C TYR A 312 -3.38 -13.35 -2.56
N ASN A 313 -2.62 -14.11 -3.33
CA ASN A 313 -1.62 -15.00 -2.76
C ASN A 313 -0.31 -14.26 -2.48
N TRP A 314 0.43 -14.67 -1.46
CA TRP A 314 1.78 -14.16 -1.26
C TRP A 314 2.74 -14.79 -2.27
N GLY A 315 3.55 -13.93 -2.95
CA GLY A 315 4.62 -14.35 -3.85
C GLY A 315 4.16 -14.71 -5.27
N LEU A 316 4.75 -14.03 -6.26
CA LEU A 316 4.53 -14.29 -7.68
C LEU A 316 5.74 -14.96 -8.33
N VAL A 317 6.91 -14.35 -8.22
CA VAL A 317 8.17 -14.79 -8.85
C VAL A 317 9.25 -14.97 -7.80
N ALA A 318 9.86 -16.14 -7.74
CA ALA A 318 10.98 -16.44 -6.85
C ALA A 318 12.13 -15.45 -7.04
N GLY A 319 12.48 -14.70 -6.00
CA GLY A 319 13.43 -13.60 -6.07
C GLY A 319 14.26 -13.43 -4.80
N LYS A 320 14.76 -12.21 -4.61
CA LYS A 320 15.57 -11.83 -3.45
C LYS A 320 14.82 -11.94 -2.11
N THR A 321 13.49 -11.93 -2.11
CA THR A 321 12.68 -12.14 -0.91
C THR A 321 12.78 -13.54 -0.33
N ASN A 322 13.24 -14.51 -1.12
CA ASN A 322 13.38 -15.91 -0.69
C ASN A 322 12.06 -16.56 -0.22
N THR A 323 10.94 -16.17 -0.76
CA THR A 323 9.60 -16.63 -0.37
C THR A 323 9.28 -18.06 -0.80
N ILE A 324 10.19 -18.71 -1.53
CA ILE A 324 10.16 -20.16 -1.75
C ILE A 324 10.44 -20.97 -0.48
N TYR A 325 11.16 -20.40 0.51
CA TYR A 325 11.42 -21.04 1.80
C TYR A 325 10.27 -20.74 2.78
N ALA A 326 10.01 -21.67 3.71
CA ALA A 326 9.02 -21.42 4.76
C ALA A 326 9.58 -20.48 5.84
N TRP A 327 8.73 -19.63 6.40
CA TRP A 327 9.14 -18.66 7.43
C TRP A 327 9.55 -19.28 8.75
N ASP A 328 9.10 -20.53 9.03
CA ASP A 328 9.36 -21.28 10.27
C ASP A 328 10.35 -22.43 10.09
N SER A 329 10.90 -22.61 8.90
CA SER A 329 11.79 -23.71 8.57
C SER A 329 12.94 -23.25 7.65
N PRO A 330 13.89 -22.42 8.19
CA PRO A 330 15.02 -21.94 7.41
C PRO A 330 15.89 -23.10 6.88
N MET A 331 16.44 -22.90 5.67
CA MET A 331 17.30 -23.86 4.99
C MET A 331 18.71 -23.27 4.74
N PRO A 332 19.60 -23.27 5.76
CA PRO A 332 20.90 -22.58 5.69
C PRO A 332 21.85 -23.12 4.61
N ASP A 333 21.58 -24.33 4.09
CA ASP A 333 22.35 -24.90 2.97
C ASP A 333 21.99 -24.29 1.61
N GLY A 334 20.93 -23.47 1.57
CA GLY A 334 20.50 -22.71 0.40
C GLY A 334 19.99 -23.55 -0.76
N LYS A 335 19.77 -24.86 -0.54
CA LYS A 335 19.20 -25.70 -1.59
C LYS A 335 17.76 -25.28 -1.87
N GLU A 336 17.34 -25.43 -3.12
CA GLU A 336 15.94 -25.26 -3.47
C GLU A 336 15.08 -26.23 -2.65
N PRO A 337 14.03 -25.75 -1.92
CA PRO A 337 13.18 -26.63 -1.14
C PRO A 337 12.39 -27.56 -2.06
N LYS A 338 12.20 -28.82 -1.62
CA LYS A 338 11.37 -29.78 -2.36
C LYS A 338 9.93 -29.29 -2.55
N LEU A 339 9.42 -28.52 -1.59
CA LEU A 339 8.13 -27.88 -1.64
C LEU A 339 8.34 -26.37 -1.44
N TRP A 340 8.12 -25.59 -2.50
CA TRP A 340 8.12 -24.13 -2.38
C TRP A 340 6.99 -23.66 -1.49
N PHE A 341 7.28 -22.67 -0.66
CA PHE A 341 6.30 -22.20 0.30
C PHE A 341 5.23 -21.33 -0.37
N HIS A 342 5.64 -20.31 -1.15
CA HIS A 342 4.75 -19.38 -1.82
C HIS A 342 4.88 -19.39 -3.35
N ASP A 343 5.83 -18.73 -3.91
CA ASP A 343 5.96 -18.32 -5.31
C ASP A 343 5.40 -19.27 -6.38
N ILE A 344 4.91 -18.67 -7.49
CA ILE A 344 4.31 -19.39 -8.62
C ILE A 344 5.35 -19.67 -9.70
N PHE A 345 6.17 -18.67 -10.01
CA PHE A 345 7.10 -18.69 -11.14
C PHE A 345 8.56 -18.64 -10.71
N ARG A 346 9.42 -19.21 -11.55
CA ARG A 346 10.85 -18.92 -11.58
C ARG A 346 11.10 -17.59 -12.30
N LYS A 347 12.29 -17.02 -12.16
CA LYS A 347 12.69 -15.75 -12.81
C LYS A 347 12.57 -15.74 -14.34
N ASP A 348 12.66 -16.92 -14.96
CA ASP A 348 12.49 -17.08 -16.41
C ASP A 348 11.03 -17.21 -16.85
N GLY A 349 10.08 -17.22 -15.91
CA GLY A 349 8.65 -17.39 -16.16
C GLY A 349 8.18 -18.83 -16.22
N SER A 350 9.07 -19.80 -16.06
CA SER A 350 8.65 -21.19 -15.94
C SER A 350 7.92 -21.41 -14.60
N PRO A 351 6.79 -22.14 -14.58
CA PRO A 351 6.06 -22.38 -13.35
C PRO A 351 6.82 -23.33 -12.43
N TYR A 352 6.74 -23.11 -11.11
CA TYR A 352 7.19 -24.10 -10.13
C TYR A 352 6.42 -25.40 -10.29
N LYS A 353 5.09 -25.32 -10.39
CA LYS A 353 4.22 -26.46 -10.68
C LYS A 353 3.22 -26.10 -11.78
N LYS A 354 3.36 -26.75 -12.94
CA LYS A 354 2.45 -26.55 -14.06
C LYS A 354 0.98 -26.77 -13.68
N ALA A 355 0.68 -27.82 -12.89
CA ALA A 355 -0.68 -28.12 -12.47
C ALA A 355 -1.33 -27.02 -11.62
N GLU A 356 -0.56 -26.25 -10.84
CA GLU A 356 -1.08 -25.08 -10.10
C GLU A 356 -1.42 -23.95 -11.05
N VAL A 357 -0.55 -23.66 -12.02
CA VAL A 357 -0.82 -22.65 -13.05
C VAL A 357 -2.04 -23.04 -13.89
N ASP A 358 -2.18 -24.31 -14.29
CA ASP A 358 -3.35 -24.80 -15.01
C ASP A 358 -4.65 -24.61 -14.17
N SER A 359 -4.57 -24.87 -12.86
CA SER A 359 -5.71 -24.63 -11.94
C SER A 359 -6.07 -23.16 -11.81
N ILE A 360 -5.07 -22.28 -11.71
CA ILE A 360 -5.30 -20.82 -11.67
C ILE A 360 -5.96 -20.38 -12.98
N LYS A 361 -5.42 -20.77 -14.14
CA LYS A 361 -5.97 -20.42 -15.46
C LYS A 361 -7.43 -20.89 -15.60
N MET A 362 -7.74 -22.11 -15.20
CA MET A 362 -9.11 -22.63 -15.20
C MET A 362 -10.05 -21.76 -14.35
N LEU A 363 -9.62 -21.38 -13.15
CA LEU A 363 -10.42 -20.56 -12.24
C LEU A 363 -10.57 -19.11 -12.72
N THR A 364 -9.56 -18.56 -13.35
CA THR A 364 -9.57 -17.18 -13.88
C THR A 364 -10.25 -17.08 -15.25
N GLY A 365 -10.48 -18.20 -15.93
CA GLY A 365 -11.01 -18.24 -17.30
C GLY A 365 -9.98 -17.88 -18.37
N LYS A 366 -8.66 -17.90 -18.04
CA LYS A 366 -7.59 -17.63 -19.01
C LYS A 366 -7.25 -18.93 -19.76
N GLN A 367 -7.24 -18.85 -21.08
CA GLN A 367 -6.86 -19.96 -21.96
C GLN A 367 -5.33 -20.10 -22.07
#